data_0b0003ba540410cb53341a86515532d7
#
_entry.id   0b0003ba540410cb53341a86515532d7
#
_cell.length_a   1.000
_cell.length_b   1.000
_cell.length_c   1.000
_cell.angle_alpha   90.00
_cell.angle_beta   90.00
_cell.angle_gamma   90.00
#
_symmetry.space_group_name_H-M   'P 1'
#
loop_
_entity.id
_entity.type
_entity.pdbx_description
1 polymer ?
#
loop_
_entity_poly.entity_id
_entity_poly.type
_entity_poly.pdbx_seq_one_letter_code
_entity_poly.pdbx_strand_id
1 'polypeptide(L)'
;MIYREVLPDKTLATSINCFWMIQASEAEALRDRTFPDGCQEIIFNVDTDVLRNDGHGYFSNPAVELVGQMTRPYDIVTRGRQTFFGIKFYPHSFSLFTDYSIHELRDQSIDVRDLLPDGFQAVVEQVLARRDFSYFVHSMTRYFQQLVSAIDITSRTYHLVDQSVRRIFLDKTSSIESLARHLNVSERYLQAAFKLHVGLSPKQLWKMIRFQRAFQYLDNPATPLADLALACNYYDQAHFTHSFKSLAGISPGEYRATAAPLNQHFLNKTSHAYLCNYRTGV
;
A
#
# COMPACT_ATOMS: atom_id res chain seq x y z
N MET A 1 12.72 3.95 17.10
CA MET A 1 12.35 3.43 15.76
C MET A 1 12.97 4.28 14.66
N ILE A 2 13.55 3.65 13.63
CA ILE A 2 14.14 4.30 12.46
C ILE A 2 13.29 3.93 11.25
N TYR A 3 12.87 4.94 10.48
CA TYR A 3 12.24 4.79 9.17
C TYR A 3 13.12 5.43 8.10
N ARG A 4 13.35 4.71 7.00
CA ARG A 4 14.06 5.23 5.83
C ARG A 4 13.27 4.90 4.57
N GLU A 5 13.28 5.81 3.61
CA GLU A 5 12.65 5.66 2.31
C GLU A 5 13.61 6.07 1.21
N VAL A 6 13.60 5.33 0.11
CA VAL A 6 14.37 5.59 -1.10
C VAL A 6 13.43 5.52 -2.30
N LEU A 7 13.42 6.56 -3.11
CA LEU A 7 12.65 6.57 -4.35
C LEU A 7 13.33 5.69 -5.40
N PRO A 8 12.55 5.02 -6.26
CA PRO A 8 13.09 4.27 -7.39
C PRO A 8 13.74 5.21 -8.42
N ASP A 9 14.58 4.66 -9.27
CA ASP A 9 15.06 5.38 -10.43
C ASP A 9 13.96 5.60 -11.49
N LYS A 10 14.28 6.36 -12.54
CA LYS A 10 13.32 6.73 -13.58
C LYS A 10 12.70 5.53 -14.31
N THR A 11 13.40 4.40 -14.40
CA THR A 11 12.92 3.20 -15.09
C THR A 11 11.79 2.54 -14.31
N LEU A 12 11.87 2.55 -12.99
CA LEU A 12 10.92 1.93 -12.08
C LEU A 12 9.88 2.91 -11.49
N ALA A 13 10.07 4.21 -11.69
CA ALA A 13 9.24 5.26 -11.09
C ALA A 13 7.75 5.22 -11.48
N THR A 14 7.39 4.48 -12.55
CA THR A 14 5.99 4.26 -12.95
C THR A 14 5.37 3.01 -12.32
N SER A 15 6.18 2.13 -11.75
CA SER A 15 5.73 0.83 -11.21
C SER A 15 5.93 0.74 -9.71
N ILE A 16 7.07 1.19 -9.21
CA ILE A 16 7.42 1.17 -7.79
C ILE A 16 7.26 2.58 -7.23
N ASN A 17 6.54 2.69 -6.11
CA ASN A 17 6.38 3.95 -5.41
C ASN A 17 7.63 4.29 -4.58
N CYS A 18 8.07 3.35 -3.75
CA CYS A 18 9.29 3.49 -2.95
C CYS A 18 9.83 2.15 -2.47
N PHE A 19 11.10 2.17 -2.04
CA PHE A 19 11.71 1.18 -1.16
C PHE A 19 11.75 1.76 0.25
N TRP A 20 11.39 0.98 1.26
CA TRP A 20 11.36 1.46 2.63
C TRP A 20 11.99 0.48 3.61
N MET A 21 12.42 0.99 4.75
CA MET A 21 12.93 0.22 5.87
C MET A 21 12.33 0.72 7.17
N ILE A 22 11.95 -0.22 8.02
CA ILE A 22 11.69 0.03 9.44
C ILE A 22 12.67 -0.78 10.26
N GLN A 23 13.22 -0.13 11.28
CA GLN A 23 14.03 -0.78 12.30
C GLN A 23 13.62 -0.29 13.67
N ALA A 24 13.30 -1.21 14.56
CA ALA A 24 13.01 -0.95 15.96
C ALA A 24 13.75 -1.94 16.85
N SER A 25 14.24 -1.45 17.98
CA SER A 25 14.99 -2.23 18.98
C SER A 25 14.17 -2.31 20.27
N GLU A 26 13.00 -2.89 20.23
CA GLU A 26 12.20 -3.05 21.43
C GLU A 26 12.36 -4.46 21.99
N ALA A 27 12.54 -4.57 23.31
CA ALA A 27 12.68 -5.85 24.01
C ALA A 27 11.33 -6.55 24.20
N GLU A 28 10.21 -5.82 24.01
CA GLU A 28 8.86 -6.32 24.22
C GLU A 28 8.11 -6.57 22.92
N ALA A 29 7.09 -7.42 23.00
CA ALA A 29 6.20 -7.67 21.87
C ALA A 29 5.47 -6.38 21.47
N LEU A 30 5.62 -5.99 20.21
CA LEU A 30 4.86 -4.87 19.65
C LEU A 30 3.55 -5.41 19.06
N ARG A 31 2.47 -4.72 19.38
CA ARG A 31 1.16 -4.92 18.73
C ARG A 31 0.79 -3.67 17.99
N ASP A 32 0.52 -3.82 16.71
CA ASP A 32 0.12 -2.71 15.87
C ASP A 32 -0.97 -3.11 14.88
N ARG A 33 -1.65 -2.14 14.31
CA ARG A 33 -2.74 -2.33 13.35
C ARG A 33 -2.37 -1.73 12.01
N THR A 34 -2.39 -2.55 10.99
CA THR A 34 -2.15 -2.12 9.61
C THR A 34 -3.47 -1.75 8.94
N PHE A 35 -3.48 -0.65 8.21
CA PHE A 35 -4.66 -0.12 7.54
C PHE A 35 -4.56 -0.22 6.02
N PRO A 36 -5.70 -0.40 5.32
CA PRO A 36 -5.75 -0.35 3.86
C PRO A 36 -5.23 0.97 3.31
N ASP A 37 -4.28 0.92 2.38
CA ASP A 37 -3.72 2.11 1.72
C ASP A 37 -3.90 2.11 0.19
N GLY A 38 -4.38 1.00 -0.36
CA GLY A 38 -4.62 0.83 -1.78
C GLY A 38 -3.39 0.40 -2.56
N CYS A 39 -2.32 -0.04 -1.89
CA CYS A 39 -1.10 -0.58 -2.49
C CYS A 39 -0.94 -2.07 -2.26
N GLN A 40 -0.14 -2.70 -3.11
CA GLN A 40 0.52 -3.97 -2.80
C GLN A 40 1.94 -3.70 -2.32
N GLU A 41 2.43 -4.53 -1.42
CA GLU A 41 3.79 -4.43 -0.91
C GLU A 41 4.45 -5.80 -0.85
N ILE A 42 5.73 -5.86 -1.22
CA ILE A 42 6.60 -6.99 -0.88
C ILE A 42 7.35 -6.60 0.40
N ILE A 43 7.21 -7.40 1.44
CA ILE A 43 7.82 -7.16 2.75
C ILE A 43 8.79 -8.30 3.07
N PHE A 44 10.02 -7.93 3.41
CA PHE A 44 11.06 -8.81 3.92
C PHE A 44 11.09 -8.69 5.46
N ASN A 45 10.76 -9.76 6.15
CA ASN A 45 10.80 -9.88 7.60
C ASN A 45 12.22 -10.33 8.01
N VAL A 46 13.18 -9.38 8.12
CA VAL A 46 14.63 -9.68 8.14
C VAL A 46 15.09 -10.30 9.45
N ASP A 47 14.60 -9.79 10.59
CA ASP A 47 15.05 -10.20 11.94
C ASP A 47 13.88 -10.63 12.84
N THR A 48 12.68 -10.80 12.29
CA THR A 48 11.47 -10.84 13.12
C THR A 48 10.48 -11.85 12.61
N ASP A 49 10.00 -12.70 13.51
CA ASP A 49 8.79 -13.47 13.27
C ASP A 49 7.57 -12.57 13.45
N VAL A 50 6.80 -12.43 12.40
CA VAL A 50 5.58 -11.62 12.39
C VAL A 50 4.37 -12.54 12.47
N LEU A 51 3.52 -12.29 13.47
CA LEU A 51 2.20 -12.88 13.55
C LEU A 51 1.16 -11.87 13.08
N ARG A 52 0.33 -12.27 12.15
CA ARG A 52 -0.81 -11.51 11.66
C ARG A 52 -2.09 -12.07 12.26
N ASN A 53 -3.00 -11.18 12.67
CA ASN A 53 -4.36 -11.52 13.06
C ASN A 53 -5.36 -10.74 12.21
N ASP A 54 -6.13 -11.45 11.41
CA ASP A 54 -7.16 -10.91 10.53
C ASP A 54 -8.59 -11.03 11.10
N GLY A 55 -8.71 -11.39 12.37
CA GLY A 55 -9.97 -11.64 13.07
C GLY A 55 -10.36 -13.13 13.16
N HIS A 56 -9.63 -14.03 12.48
CA HIS A 56 -9.86 -15.48 12.51
C HIS A 56 -8.79 -16.25 13.31
N GLY A 57 -7.75 -15.57 13.77
CA GLY A 57 -6.66 -16.15 14.54
C GLY A 57 -5.31 -15.53 14.19
N TYR A 58 -4.26 -16.04 14.85
CA TYR A 58 -2.89 -15.62 14.57
C TYR A 58 -2.23 -16.58 13.59
N PHE A 59 -1.68 -16.03 12.52
CA PHE A 59 -0.93 -16.76 11.49
C PHE A 59 0.48 -16.20 11.39
N SER A 60 1.46 -17.08 11.21
CA SER A 60 2.84 -16.65 10.93
C SER A 60 2.93 -16.14 9.50
N ASN A 61 3.51 -14.95 9.31
CA ASN A 61 3.79 -14.44 7.98
C ASN A 61 5.03 -15.15 7.39
N PRO A 62 5.10 -15.29 6.05
CA PRO A 62 6.31 -15.71 5.37
C PRO A 62 7.50 -14.78 5.64
N ALA A 63 8.73 -15.30 5.53
CA ALA A 63 9.94 -14.48 5.65
C ALA A 63 9.99 -13.37 4.59
N VAL A 64 9.43 -13.62 3.40
CA VAL A 64 9.21 -12.61 2.37
C VAL A 64 7.79 -12.78 1.84
N GLU A 65 6.97 -11.78 2.10
CA GLU A 65 5.55 -11.81 1.78
C GLU A 65 5.15 -10.77 0.76
N LEU A 66 4.20 -11.13 -0.11
CA LEU A 66 3.36 -10.16 -0.81
C LEU A 66 2.14 -9.88 0.05
N VAL A 67 1.99 -8.65 0.47
CA VAL A 67 0.73 -8.13 1.00
C VAL A 67 -0.11 -7.62 -0.16
N GLY A 68 -1.18 -8.33 -0.47
CA GLY A 68 -2.12 -7.95 -1.53
C GLY A 68 -2.96 -6.72 -1.13
N GLN A 69 -3.87 -6.33 -2.03
CA GLN A 69 -4.77 -5.22 -1.73
C GLN A 69 -5.60 -5.49 -0.48
N MET A 70 -5.42 -4.66 0.52
CA MET A 70 -6.18 -4.74 1.77
C MET A 70 -7.54 -4.06 1.64
N THR A 71 -8.60 -4.68 2.14
CA THR A 71 -9.93 -4.06 2.24
C THR A 71 -10.39 -3.84 3.67
N ARG A 72 -9.70 -4.43 4.63
CA ARG A 72 -9.93 -4.36 6.08
C ARG A 72 -8.59 -4.29 6.83
N PRO A 73 -8.58 -3.76 8.05
CA PRO A 73 -7.37 -3.75 8.86
C PRO A 73 -7.02 -5.16 9.34
N TYR A 74 -5.76 -5.37 9.67
CA TYR A 74 -5.32 -6.52 10.46
C TYR A 74 -4.32 -6.08 11.53
N ASP A 75 -4.25 -6.85 12.59
CA ASP A 75 -3.27 -6.62 13.66
C ASP A 75 -2.01 -7.45 13.39
N ILE A 76 -0.86 -6.86 13.68
CA ILE A 76 0.43 -7.54 13.67
C ILE A 76 0.99 -7.60 15.09
N VAL A 77 1.68 -8.70 15.38
CA VAL A 77 2.42 -8.87 16.63
C VAL A 77 3.84 -9.30 16.26
N THR A 78 4.80 -8.56 16.77
CA THR A 78 6.23 -8.86 16.59
C THR A 78 6.92 -8.95 17.95
N ARG A 79 8.06 -9.63 18.02
CA ARG A 79 8.83 -9.80 19.26
C ARG A 79 10.30 -9.51 19.01
N GLY A 80 10.95 -8.86 19.97
CA GLY A 80 12.37 -8.57 19.91
C GLY A 80 12.75 -7.49 18.91
N ARG A 81 13.97 -7.56 18.40
CA ARG A 81 14.46 -6.63 17.38
C ARG A 81 13.65 -6.80 16.10
N GLN A 82 13.28 -5.68 15.51
CA GLN A 82 12.46 -5.66 14.31
C GLN A 82 13.20 -4.95 13.19
N THR A 83 13.33 -5.64 12.06
CA THR A 83 13.87 -5.05 10.83
C THR A 83 13.02 -5.52 9.67
N PHE A 84 12.38 -4.57 9.00
CA PHE A 84 11.58 -4.79 7.81
C PHE A 84 12.16 -4.00 6.65
N PHE A 85 12.26 -4.64 5.50
CA PHE A 85 12.47 -3.94 4.22
C PHE A 85 11.24 -4.13 3.36
N GLY A 86 10.84 -3.11 2.64
CA GLY A 86 9.66 -3.20 1.79
C GLY A 86 9.81 -2.54 0.43
N ILE A 87 9.04 -3.05 -0.51
CA ILE A 87 8.82 -2.47 -1.82
C ILE A 87 7.34 -2.14 -1.90
N LYS A 88 7.02 -0.86 -2.01
CA LYS A 88 5.65 -0.40 -2.22
C LYS A 88 5.40 -0.18 -3.71
N PHE A 89 4.37 -0.82 -4.23
CA PHE A 89 3.93 -0.68 -5.61
C PHE A 89 2.79 0.33 -5.74
N TYR A 90 2.64 0.93 -6.90
CA TYR A 90 1.40 1.63 -7.20
C TYR A 90 0.22 0.65 -7.29
N PRO A 91 -1.03 1.08 -7.04
CA PRO A 91 -2.19 0.18 -6.90
C PRO A 91 -2.37 -0.85 -8.02
N HIS A 92 -1.92 -0.53 -9.22
CA HIS A 92 -2.12 -1.35 -10.43
C HIS A 92 -0.84 -2.02 -10.93
N SER A 93 0.34 -1.58 -10.44
CA SER A 93 1.59 -1.90 -11.12
C SER A 93 2.13 -3.29 -10.82
N PHE A 94 1.78 -3.89 -9.68
CA PHE A 94 2.21 -5.27 -9.39
C PHE A 94 1.65 -6.28 -10.42
N SER A 95 0.51 -5.96 -11.06
CA SER A 95 -0.03 -6.77 -12.17
C SER A 95 0.89 -6.91 -13.37
N LEU A 96 1.96 -6.13 -13.48
CA LEU A 96 2.98 -6.27 -14.51
C LEU A 96 3.95 -7.41 -14.24
N PHE A 97 4.10 -7.84 -12.99
CA PHE A 97 5.16 -8.72 -12.54
C PHE A 97 4.69 -10.14 -12.22
N THR A 98 3.39 -10.42 -12.36
CA THR A 98 2.80 -11.71 -12.03
C THR A 98 1.67 -12.07 -12.99
N ASP A 99 1.53 -13.36 -13.29
CA ASP A 99 0.39 -13.93 -14.03
C ASP A 99 -0.80 -14.24 -13.12
N TYR A 100 -0.64 -14.11 -11.82
CA TYR A 100 -1.72 -14.34 -10.88
C TYR A 100 -2.78 -13.25 -10.92
N SER A 101 -4.02 -13.62 -10.69
CA SER A 101 -5.14 -12.68 -10.61
C SER A 101 -4.96 -11.75 -9.40
N ILE A 102 -4.75 -10.46 -9.65
CA ILE A 102 -4.61 -9.46 -8.55
C ILE A 102 -5.84 -9.46 -7.64
N HIS A 103 -7.01 -9.77 -8.17
CA HIS A 103 -8.24 -9.85 -7.37
C HIS A 103 -8.23 -11.00 -6.36
N GLU A 104 -7.57 -12.11 -6.67
CA GLU A 104 -7.45 -13.29 -5.78
C GLU A 104 -6.43 -13.06 -4.67
N LEU A 105 -5.46 -12.16 -4.89
CA LEU A 105 -4.47 -11.77 -3.90
C LEU A 105 -5.03 -10.81 -2.83
N ARG A 106 -6.28 -10.36 -2.96
CA ARG A 106 -6.90 -9.40 -2.05
C ARG A 106 -7.06 -9.98 -0.63
N ASP A 107 -6.68 -9.17 0.35
CA ASP A 107 -6.67 -9.52 1.78
C ASP A 107 -5.78 -10.72 2.14
N GLN A 108 -4.87 -11.10 1.24
CA GLN A 108 -3.92 -12.18 1.43
C GLN A 108 -2.52 -11.65 1.79
N SER A 109 -1.79 -12.45 2.56
CA SER A 109 -0.35 -12.38 2.72
C SER A 109 0.21 -13.72 2.23
N ILE A 110 1.00 -13.71 1.17
CA ILE A 110 1.42 -14.90 0.44
C ILE A 110 2.94 -14.87 0.32
N ASP A 111 3.58 -16.04 0.37
CA ASP A 111 5.01 -16.12 0.07
C ASP A 111 5.25 -15.66 -1.38
N VAL A 112 5.95 -14.54 -1.53
CA VAL A 112 6.13 -13.91 -2.83
C VAL A 112 7.02 -14.74 -3.76
N ARG A 113 7.80 -15.68 -3.22
CA ARG A 113 8.65 -16.59 -4.02
C ARG A 113 7.83 -17.48 -4.94
N ASP A 114 6.57 -17.73 -4.60
CA ASP A 114 5.63 -18.51 -5.42
C ASP A 114 4.97 -17.69 -6.53
N LEU A 115 5.13 -16.36 -6.51
CA LEU A 115 4.42 -15.43 -7.38
C LEU A 115 5.29 -14.75 -8.44
N LEU A 116 6.60 -14.70 -8.22
CA LEU A 116 7.54 -14.01 -9.10
C LEU A 116 8.36 -15.01 -9.91
N PRO A 117 8.84 -14.59 -11.11
CA PRO A 117 9.63 -15.43 -11.99
C PRO A 117 10.92 -15.97 -11.35
N ASP A 118 11.49 -16.98 -11.96
CA ASP A 118 12.77 -17.59 -11.58
C ASP A 118 13.86 -16.54 -11.36
N GLY A 119 14.74 -16.82 -10.39
CA GLY A 119 15.81 -15.92 -10.00
C GLY A 119 15.47 -15.01 -8.82
N PHE A 120 14.20 -14.76 -8.51
CA PHE A 120 13.82 -13.94 -7.35
C PHE A 120 14.26 -14.59 -6.03
N GLN A 121 14.13 -15.91 -5.90
CA GLN A 121 14.53 -16.63 -4.71
C GLN A 121 16.02 -16.42 -4.38
N ALA A 122 16.90 -16.47 -5.37
CA ALA A 122 18.35 -16.26 -5.15
C ALA A 122 18.64 -14.84 -4.66
N VAL A 123 17.91 -13.83 -5.15
CA VAL A 123 18.02 -12.45 -4.67
C VAL A 123 17.52 -12.31 -3.24
N VAL A 124 16.40 -12.97 -2.92
CA VAL A 124 15.84 -13.00 -1.55
C VAL A 124 16.85 -13.56 -0.56
N GLU A 125 17.44 -14.73 -0.85
CA GLU A 125 18.42 -15.37 0.03
C GLU A 125 19.63 -14.46 0.31
N GLN A 126 20.15 -13.77 -0.72
CA GLN A 126 21.24 -12.83 -0.56
C GLN A 126 20.86 -11.61 0.29
N VAL A 127 19.67 -11.06 0.10
CA VAL A 127 19.16 -9.93 0.89
C VAL A 127 19.00 -10.30 2.35
N LEU A 128 18.35 -11.44 2.63
CA LEU A 128 18.15 -11.93 3.99
C LEU A 128 19.47 -12.27 4.70
N ALA A 129 20.47 -12.79 3.96
CA ALA A 129 21.79 -13.08 4.51
C ALA A 129 22.57 -11.81 4.86
N ARG A 130 22.52 -10.76 4.02
CA ARG A 130 23.28 -9.52 4.22
C ARG A 130 22.63 -8.55 5.21
N ARG A 131 21.32 -8.52 5.29
CA ARG A 131 20.54 -7.64 6.18
C ARG A 131 20.89 -6.15 6.05
N ASP A 132 21.29 -5.73 4.86
CA ASP A 132 21.68 -4.36 4.54
C ASP A 132 20.68 -3.70 3.63
N PHE A 133 20.15 -2.55 4.04
CA PHE A 133 19.08 -1.86 3.30
C PHE A 133 19.56 -1.29 1.96
N SER A 134 20.81 -0.81 1.88
CA SER A 134 21.36 -0.28 0.63
C SER A 134 21.55 -1.41 -0.39
N TYR A 135 22.01 -2.58 0.08
CA TYR A 135 22.10 -3.77 -0.75
C TYR A 135 20.71 -4.25 -1.22
N PHE A 136 19.72 -4.23 -0.33
CA PHE A 136 18.33 -4.54 -0.67
C PHE A 136 17.82 -3.65 -1.80
N VAL A 137 17.94 -2.31 -1.65
CA VAL A 137 17.49 -1.34 -2.68
C VAL A 137 18.20 -1.61 -4.01
N HIS A 138 19.53 -1.80 -4.00
CA HIS A 138 20.31 -2.07 -5.21
C HIS A 138 19.86 -3.37 -5.90
N SER A 139 19.72 -4.45 -5.13
CA SER A 139 19.37 -5.77 -5.67
C SER A 139 17.96 -5.81 -6.23
N MET A 140 16.99 -5.20 -5.52
CA MET A 140 15.59 -5.11 -5.99
C MET A 140 15.47 -4.20 -7.21
N THR A 141 16.18 -3.08 -7.23
CA THR A 141 16.23 -2.20 -8.41
C THR A 141 16.67 -2.99 -9.65
N ARG A 142 17.79 -3.70 -9.56
CA ARG A 142 18.30 -4.50 -10.69
C ARG A 142 17.32 -5.58 -11.13
N TYR A 143 16.74 -6.30 -10.18
CA TYR A 143 15.78 -7.37 -10.48
C TYR A 143 14.54 -6.83 -11.21
N PHE A 144 13.90 -5.80 -10.68
CA PHE A 144 12.70 -5.21 -11.29
C PHE A 144 12.99 -4.48 -12.61
N GLN A 145 14.17 -3.88 -12.78
CA GLN A 145 14.59 -3.33 -14.09
C GLN A 145 14.65 -4.42 -15.16
N GLN A 146 15.20 -5.60 -14.84
CA GLN A 146 15.24 -6.72 -15.78
C GLN A 146 13.82 -7.17 -16.15
N LEU A 147 12.92 -7.27 -15.17
CA LEU A 147 11.52 -7.62 -15.44
C LEU A 147 10.84 -6.58 -16.32
N VAL A 148 10.93 -5.29 -15.97
CA VAL A 148 10.32 -4.20 -16.75
C VAL A 148 10.84 -4.17 -18.19
N SER A 149 12.13 -4.44 -18.40
CA SER A 149 12.71 -4.46 -19.75
C SER A 149 12.17 -5.57 -20.65
N ALA A 150 11.64 -6.64 -20.06
CA ALA A 150 11.05 -7.79 -20.76
C ALA A 150 9.52 -7.64 -20.97
N ILE A 151 8.88 -6.67 -20.33
CA ILE A 151 7.42 -6.48 -20.39
C ILE A 151 7.07 -5.48 -21.48
N ASP A 152 6.17 -5.89 -22.37
CA ASP A 152 5.54 -4.97 -23.32
C ASP A 152 4.34 -4.25 -22.65
N ILE A 153 4.56 -3.02 -22.17
CA ILE A 153 3.53 -2.21 -21.50
C ILE A 153 2.68 -1.48 -22.56
N THR A 154 2.21 -2.17 -23.58
CA THR A 154 1.33 -1.56 -24.61
C THR A 154 -0.16 -1.76 -24.32
N SER A 155 -0.52 -2.47 -23.25
CA SER A 155 -1.91 -2.75 -22.90
C SER A 155 -2.71 -1.46 -22.70
N ARG A 156 -3.71 -1.24 -23.58
CA ARG A 156 -4.65 -0.12 -23.46
C ARG A 156 -5.37 -0.10 -22.11
N THR A 157 -5.68 -1.30 -21.59
CA THR A 157 -6.36 -1.47 -20.30
C THR A 157 -5.47 -1.04 -19.14
N TYR A 158 -4.18 -1.38 -19.20
CA TYR A 158 -3.21 -0.94 -18.19
C TYR A 158 -3.07 0.59 -18.17
N HIS A 159 -2.89 1.22 -19.33
CA HIS A 159 -2.79 2.68 -19.42
C HIS A 159 -4.07 3.39 -18.95
N LEU A 160 -5.25 2.83 -19.23
CA LEU A 160 -6.51 3.37 -18.73
C LEU A 160 -6.52 3.35 -17.19
N VAL A 161 -6.08 2.25 -16.59
CA VAL A 161 -6.04 2.11 -15.12
C VAL A 161 -4.99 3.05 -14.52
N ASP A 162 -3.79 3.17 -15.11
CA ASP A 162 -2.77 4.12 -14.66
C ASP A 162 -3.31 5.56 -14.65
N GLN A 163 -3.92 6.02 -15.73
CA GLN A 163 -4.53 7.35 -15.79
C GLN A 163 -5.63 7.54 -14.75
N SER A 164 -6.46 6.51 -14.54
CA SER A 164 -7.53 6.54 -13.56
C SER A 164 -6.99 6.65 -12.12
N VAL A 165 -5.99 5.84 -11.80
CA VAL A 165 -5.31 5.84 -10.48
C VAL A 165 -4.69 7.20 -10.22
N ARG A 166 -3.94 7.76 -11.19
CA ARG A 166 -3.36 9.11 -11.07
C ARG A 166 -4.41 10.18 -10.77
N ARG A 167 -5.56 10.13 -11.45
CA ARG A 167 -6.65 11.09 -11.22
C ARG A 167 -7.27 10.96 -9.84
N ILE A 168 -7.45 9.72 -9.35
CA ILE A 168 -7.94 9.46 -7.98
C ILE A 168 -6.95 10.01 -6.94
N PHE A 169 -5.66 9.77 -7.14
CA PHE A 169 -4.62 10.27 -6.22
C PHE A 169 -4.46 11.78 -6.23
N LEU A 170 -4.61 12.42 -7.38
CA LEU A 170 -4.54 13.87 -7.53
C LEU A 170 -5.86 14.58 -7.14
N ASP A 171 -6.86 13.82 -6.71
CA ASP A 171 -8.20 14.35 -6.38
C ASP A 171 -8.90 15.08 -7.55
N LYS A 172 -8.63 14.62 -8.76
CA LYS A 172 -9.17 15.19 -10.01
C LYS A 172 -10.44 14.47 -10.46
N THR A 173 -11.16 13.83 -9.54
CA THR A 173 -12.43 13.17 -9.83
C THR A 173 -13.46 13.44 -8.73
N SER A 174 -14.67 13.75 -9.14
CA SER A 174 -15.80 13.98 -8.24
C SER A 174 -16.71 12.74 -8.09
N SER A 175 -16.64 11.82 -9.07
CA SER A 175 -17.39 10.57 -9.08
C SER A 175 -16.74 9.57 -10.03
N ILE A 176 -17.08 8.28 -9.88
CA ILE A 176 -16.60 7.24 -10.80
C ILE A 176 -17.22 7.42 -12.20
N GLU A 177 -18.47 7.88 -12.27
CA GLU A 177 -19.12 8.25 -13.53
C GLU A 177 -18.36 9.37 -14.24
N SER A 178 -17.97 10.43 -13.54
CA SER A 178 -17.19 11.53 -14.11
C SER A 178 -15.81 11.07 -14.59
N LEU A 179 -15.19 10.15 -13.86
CA LEU A 179 -13.90 9.53 -14.22
C LEU A 179 -14.04 8.74 -15.54
N ALA A 180 -15.05 7.85 -15.63
CA ALA A 180 -15.31 7.05 -16.82
C ALA A 180 -15.61 7.92 -18.05
N ARG A 181 -16.45 8.95 -17.86
CA ARG A 181 -16.78 9.94 -18.91
C ARG A 181 -15.54 10.68 -19.39
N HIS A 182 -14.68 11.14 -18.47
CA HIS A 182 -13.44 11.83 -18.82
C HIS A 182 -12.48 10.96 -19.65
N LEU A 183 -12.47 9.66 -19.38
CA LEU A 183 -11.61 8.69 -20.07
C LEU A 183 -12.28 8.06 -21.30
N ASN A 184 -13.48 8.52 -21.66
CA ASN A 184 -14.27 8.03 -22.79
C ASN A 184 -14.51 6.50 -22.77
N VAL A 185 -14.84 5.96 -21.59
CA VAL A 185 -15.17 4.56 -21.39
C VAL A 185 -16.45 4.40 -20.58
N SER A 186 -17.09 3.21 -20.66
CA SER A 186 -18.19 2.89 -19.76
C SER A 186 -17.68 2.58 -18.36
N GLU A 187 -18.50 2.83 -17.32
CA GLU A 187 -18.17 2.45 -15.95
C GLU A 187 -17.93 0.93 -15.82
N ARG A 188 -18.69 0.12 -16.55
CA ARG A 188 -18.53 -1.35 -16.56
C ARG A 188 -17.15 -1.75 -17.07
N TYR A 189 -16.66 -1.11 -18.14
CA TYR A 189 -15.32 -1.38 -18.67
C TYR A 189 -14.24 -0.95 -17.67
N LEU A 190 -14.40 0.24 -17.07
CA LEU A 190 -13.49 0.74 -16.04
C LEU A 190 -13.45 -0.19 -14.83
N GLN A 191 -14.58 -0.70 -14.36
CA GLN A 191 -14.65 -1.67 -13.25
C GLN A 191 -13.93 -2.99 -13.59
N ALA A 192 -14.11 -3.52 -14.80
CA ALA A 192 -13.43 -4.72 -15.26
C ALA A 192 -11.91 -4.53 -15.32
N ALA A 193 -11.45 -3.39 -15.86
CA ALA A 193 -10.04 -3.03 -15.91
C ALA A 193 -9.41 -2.91 -14.52
N PHE A 194 -10.11 -2.28 -13.58
CA PHE A 194 -9.67 -2.18 -12.18
C PHE A 194 -9.60 -3.54 -11.49
N LYS A 195 -10.59 -4.41 -11.72
CA LYS A 195 -10.56 -5.78 -11.17
C LYS A 195 -9.32 -6.53 -11.64
N LEU A 196 -8.96 -6.37 -12.93
CA LEU A 196 -7.82 -7.04 -13.53
C LEU A 196 -6.48 -6.55 -12.96
N HIS A 197 -6.26 -5.22 -12.91
CA HIS A 197 -4.96 -4.65 -12.59
C HIS A 197 -4.80 -4.19 -11.14
N VAL A 198 -5.90 -3.83 -10.46
CA VAL A 198 -5.87 -3.31 -9.07
C VAL A 198 -6.39 -4.33 -8.07
N GLY A 199 -7.27 -5.23 -8.48
CA GLY A 199 -7.96 -6.17 -7.60
C GLY A 199 -9.14 -5.55 -6.82
N LEU A 200 -9.34 -4.24 -6.95
CA LEU A 200 -10.41 -3.46 -6.31
C LEU A 200 -11.28 -2.79 -7.37
N SER A 201 -12.47 -2.33 -6.98
CA SER A 201 -13.22 -1.41 -7.83
C SER A 201 -12.65 0.02 -7.73
N PRO A 202 -12.87 0.89 -8.74
CA PRO A 202 -12.47 2.31 -8.69
C PRO A 202 -13.02 3.02 -7.44
N LYS A 203 -14.25 2.70 -7.04
CA LYS A 203 -14.90 3.27 -5.85
C LYS A 203 -14.22 2.85 -4.55
N GLN A 204 -13.77 1.59 -4.46
CA GLN A 204 -13.03 1.11 -3.28
C GLN A 204 -11.67 1.81 -3.18
N LEU A 205 -10.91 1.89 -4.27
CA LEU A 205 -9.63 2.61 -4.25
C LEU A 205 -9.83 4.09 -3.88
N TRP A 206 -10.80 4.78 -4.48
CA TRP A 206 -11.10 6.18 -4.14
C TRP A 206 -11.46 6.37 -2.67
N LYS A 207 -12.25 5.44 -2.09
CA LYS A 207 -12.56 5.43 -0.66
C LYS A 207 -11.30 5.29 0.20
N MET A 208 -10.38 4.41 -0.18
CA MET A 208 -9.10 4.20 0.53
C MET A 208 -8.21 5.44 0.47
N ILE A 209 -8.09 6.09 -0.69
CA ILE A 209 -7.27 7.29 -0.82
C ILE A 209 -7.82 8.45 0.03
N ARG A 210 -9.14 8.61 0.11
CA ARG A 210 -9.75 9.61 1.03
C ARG A 210 -9.50 9.25 2.50
N PHE A 211 -9.57 7.97 2.84
CA PHE A 211 -9.24 7.47 4.18
C PHE A 211 -7.78 7.75 4.53
N GLN A 212 -6.84 7.47 3.64
CA GLN A 212 -5.42 7.75 3.86
C GLN A 212 -5.13 9.26 4.03
N ARG A 213 -5.84 10.12 3.31
CA ARG A 213 -5.74 11.58 3.49
C ARG A 213 -6.18 12.05 4.88
N ALA A 214 -7.13 11.36 5.49
CA ALA A 214 -7.62 11.76 6.80
C ALA A 214 -6.52 11.75 7.87
N PHE A 215 -5.51 10.86 7.75
CA PHE A 215 -4.41 10.80 8.71
C PHE A 215 -3.57 12.09 8.74
N GLN A 216 -3.47 12.83 7.64
CA GLN A 216 -2.76 14.12 7.59
C GLN A 216 -3.39 15.19 8.51
N TYR A 217 -4.67 15.02 8.84
CA TYR A 217 -5.44 15.94 9.69
C TYR A 217 -5.72 15.38 11.08
N LEU A 218 -5.74 14.05 11.22
CA LEU A 218 -6.08 13.36 12.48
C LEU A 218 -5.03 13.60 13.57
N ASP A 219 -3.78 13.84 13.20
CA ASP A 219 -2.70 14.14 14.15
C ASP A 219 -2.83 15.47 14.86
N ASN A 220 -3.60 16.40 14.29
CA ASN A 220 -3.91 17.64 14.98
C ASN A 220 -5.24 17.48 15.75
N PRO A 221 -5.20 17.30 17.09
CA PRO A 221 -6.40 17.11 17.89
C PRO A 221 -7.31 18.34 17.89
N ALA A 222 -6.79 19.52 17.56
CA ALA A 222 -7.57 20.77 17.49
C ALA A 222 -8.45 20.85 16.23
N THR A 223 -8.21 20.02 15.20
CA THR A 223 -9.04 20.02 13.99
C THR A 223 -10.38 19.33 14.27
N PRO A 224 -11.53 20.00 14.17
CA PRO A 224 -12.83 19.36 14.31
C PRO A 224 -13.03 18.25 13.28
N LEU A 225 -13.70 17.16 13.67
CA LEU A 225 -13.96 16.05 12.74
C LEU A 225 -14.87 16.44 11.58
N ALA A 226 -15.72 17.45 11.76
CA ALA A 226 -16.55 18.01 10.69
C ALA A 226 -15.70 18.69 9.60
N ASP A 227 -14.71 19.50 10.01
CA ASP A 227 -13.82 20.19 9.07
C ASP A 227 -12.92 19.19 8.33
N LEU A 228 -12.44 18.16 9.05
CA LEU A 228 -11.67 17.06 8.46
C LEU A 228 -12.52 16.31 7.42
N ALA A 229 -13.79 16.03 7.71
CA ALA A 229 -14.68 15.37 6.77
C ALA A 229 -14.78 16.14 5.45
N LEU A 230 -14.97 17.46 5.52
CA LEU A 230 -15.03 18.33 4.34
C LEU A 230 -13.70 18.37 3.60
N ALA A 231 -12.57 18.52 4.32
CA ALA A 231 -11.22 18.54 3.73
C ALA A 231 -10.87 17.23 2.99
N CYS A 232 -11.47 16.09 3.41
CA CYS A 232 -11.30 14.79 2.77
C CYS A 232 -12.43 14.43 1.77
N ASN A 233 -13.22 15.42 1.33
CA ASN A 233 -14.31 15.22 0.35
C ASN A 233 -15.40 14.23 0.81
N TYR A 234 -15.74 14.24 2.10
CA TYR A 234 -16.94 13.57 2.61
C TYR A 234 -18.09 14.57 2.68
N TYR A 235 -19.31 14.06 2.55
CA TYR A 235 -20.52 14.89 2.58
C TYR A 235 -20.71 15.54 3.96
N ASP A 236 -20.49 14.77 5.02
CA ASP A 236 -20.61 15.21 6.41
C ASP A 236 -19.73 14.37 7.34
N GLN A 237 -19.70 14.72 8.62
CA GLN A 237 -18.94 14.00 9.66
C GLN A 237 -19.47 12.56 9.87
N ALA A 238 -20.76 12.32 9.73
CA ALA A 238 -21.35 10.98 9.93
C ALA A 238 -20.89 10.03 8.81
N HIS A 239 -20.92 10.48 7.56
CA HIS A 239 -20.41 9.75 6.41
C HIS A 239 -18.89 9.48 6.55
N PHE A 240 -18.12 10.49 6.98
CA PHE A 240 -16.68 10.31 7.28
C PHE A 240 -16.47 9.23 8.35
N THR A 241 -17.13 9.36 9.50
CA THR A 241 -16.98 8.44 10.64
C THR A 241 -17.33 7.01 10.25
N HIS A 242 -18.43 6.81 9.52
CA HIS A 242 -18.83 5.48 9.04
C HIS A 242 -17.79 4.91 8.05
N SER A 243 -17.35 5.72 7.08
CA SER A 243 -16.34 5.32 6.10
C SER A 243 -15.00 4.98 6.76
N PHE A 244 -14.54 5.81 7.68
CA PHE A 244 -13.30 5.59 8.42
C PHE A 244 -13.36 4.29 9.23
N LYS A 245 -14.44 4.12 10.04
CA LYS A 245 -14.63 2.92 10.86
C LYS A 245 -14.64 1.63 10.04
N SER A 246 -15.20 1.67 8.82
CA SER A 246 -15.23 0.50 7.94
C SER A 246 -13.84 0.07 7.42
N LEU A 247 -12.85 0.96 7.40
CA LEU A 247 -11.48 0.69 6.95
C LEU A 247 -10.50 0.55 8.11
N ALA A 248 -10.74 1.26 9.22
CA ALA A 248 -9.87 1.22 10.40
C ALA A 248 -10.32 0.21 11.47
N GLY A 249 -11.59 -0.23 11.43
CA GLY A 249 -12.19 -1.04 12.49
C GLY A 249 -12.58 -0.24 13.74
N ILE A 250 -12.10 0.99 13.87
CA ILE A 250 -12.36 1.92 14.99
C ILE A 250 -12.82 3.28 14.44
N SER A 251 -13.46 4.09 15.28
CA SER A 251 -13.86 5.45 14.89
C SER A 251 -12.67 6.41 14.83
N PRO A 252 -12.77 7.56 14.13
CA PRO A 252 -11.73 8.59 14.13
C PRO A 252 -11.40 9.13 15.53
N GLY A 253 -12.41 9.21 16.41
CA GLY A 253 -12.21 9.64 17.81
C GLY A 253 -11.44 8.60 18.62
N GLU A 254 -11.78 7.33 18.49
CA GLU A 254 -11.03 6.22 19.12
C GLU A 254 -9.59 6.18 18.59
N TYR A 255 -9.38 6.38 17.29
CA TYR A 255 -8.05 6.45 16.71
C TYR A 255 -7.20 7.56 17.35
N ARG A 256 -7.73 8.78 17.50
CA ARG A 256 -7.04 9.89 18.18
C ARG A 256 -6.68 9.58 19.63
N ALA A 257 -7.49 8.81 20.32
CA ALA A 257 -7.27 8.45 21.73
C ALA A 257 -6.26 7.31 21.93
N THR A 258 -6.09 6.43 20.94
CA THR A 258 -5.37 5.15 21.09
C THR A 258 -4.16 5.02 20.16
N ALA A 259 -3.74 6.11 19.51
CA ALA A 259 -2.70 6.08 18.48
C ALA A 259 -1.46 5.26 18.89
N ALA A 260 -1.31 4.09 18.30
CA ALA A 260 -0.18 3.21 18.51
C ALA A 260 1.09 3.76 17.84
N PRO A 261 2.29 3.59 18.45
CA PRO A 261 3.52 4.26 18.01
C PRO A 261 3.95 3.97 16.56
N LEU A 262 3.82 2.73 16.09
CA LEU A 262 4.18 2.36 14.73
C LEU A 262 3.25 2.97 13.69
N ASN A 263 1.95 2.91 13.94
CA ASN A 263 0.94 3.46 13.04
C ASN A 263 1.09 4.96 12.84
N GLN A 264 1.32 5.73 13.92
CA GLN A 264 1.58 7.17 13.80
C GLN A 264 2.79 7.46 12.94
N HIS A 265 3.87 6.69 13.11
CA HIS A 265 5.10 6.90 12.36
C HIS A 265 4.94 6.51 10.88
N PHE A 266 4.27 5.39 10.62
CA PHE A 266 4.03 4.87 9.28
C PHE A 266 3.03 5.72 8.50
N LEU A 267 1.90 6.06 9.12
CA LEU A 267 0.85 6.83 8.46
C LEU A 267 1.26 8.28 8.22
N ASN A 268 1.98 8.91 9.15
CA ASN A 268 2.38 10.31 9.00
C ASN A 268 3.48 10.50 7.95
N LYS A 269 4.43 9.57 7.85
CA LYS A 269 5.52 9.68 6.87
C LYS A 269 5.19 9.01 5.54
N THR A 270 4.63 7.79 5.56
CA THR A 270 4.32 7.07 4.32
C THR A 270 3.09 7.57 3.61
N SER A 271 2.01 7.92 4.31
CA SER A 271 0.82 8.49 3.65
C SER A 271 1.15 9.80 2.96
N HIS A 272 1.99 10.64 3.58
CA HIS A 272 2.40 11.91 2.99
C HIS A 272 3.31 11.67 1.77
N ALA A 273 4.36 10.86 1.90
CA ALA A 273 5.27 10.53 0.82
C ALA A 273 4.54 9.82 -0.33
N TYR A 274 3.70 8.84 -0.02
CA TYR A 274 2.92 8.08 -0.98
C TYR A 274 1.96 8.97 -1.80
N LEU A 275 1.24 9.88 -1.15
CA LEU A 275 0.38 10.84 -1.85
C LEU A 275 1.19 11.91 -2.58
N CYS A 276 2.38 12.28 -2.08
CA CYS A 276 3.26 13.26 -2.71
C CYS A 276 3.95 12.71 -3.96
N ASN A 277 4.37 11.44 -3.98
CA ASN A 277 5.05 10.84 -5.13
C ASN A 277 4.19 10.86 -6.40
N TYR A 278 2.85 10.79 -6.27
CA TYR A 278 1.94 11.04 -7.39
C TYR A 278 1.86 12.50 -7.81
N ARG A 279 2.14 13.46 -6.91
CA ARG A 279 2.08 14.90 -7.21
C ARG A 279 3.31 15.41 -7.95
N THR A 280 4.47 14.83 -7.68
CA THR A 280 5.74 15.31 -8.23
C THR A 280 6.01 14.85 -9.66
N GLY A 281 5.20 13.91 -10.20
CA GLY A 281 5.27 13.54 -11.62
C GLY A 281 6.63 12.94 -12.02
N VAL A 282 7.30 12.26 -11.10
CA VAL A 282 8.52 11.54 -11.42
C VAL A 282 8.20 10.33 -12.24
#